data_96e9800032498536436d9be076dc3c13
#
_entry.id   96e9800032498536436d9be076dc3c13
#
_cell.length_a   1.000
_cell.length_b   1.000
_cell.length_c   1.000
_cell.angle_alpha   90.00
_cell.angle_beta   90.00
_cell.angle_gamma   90.00
#
_symmetry.space_group_name_H-M   'P 1'
#
loop_
_entity.id
_entity.type
_entity.pdbx_description
1 polymer ?
#
loop_
_entity_poly.entity_id
_entity_poly.type
_entity_poly.pdbx_seq_one_letter_code
_entity_poly.pdbx_strand_id
1 'polypeptide(L)'
;MYKRQQRDDAVIGEKKREMGWQVYGTNGVAMSLPQVVWAYRGQYRIEDDWSRLKGRPLGLTPLYLQDEGRIQGLVHLLSLALRALTLVEWVVRERLREDGSKMEGIYAGQPGRKTARPSAELLLGAMKTISVSVVEVNGQTHALLSPLTEVQKRLLELWGLPPDLY
;
A
#
# COMPACT_ATOMS: atom_id res chain seq x y z
N MET A 1 -20.20 48.01 7.39
CA MET A 1 -19.52 48.57 6.18
C MET A 1 -19.01 47.37 5.32
N TYR A 2 -19.72 47.04 4.27
CA TYR A 2 -19.34 45.94 3.38
C TYR A 2 -18.20 46.45 2.44
N LYS A 3 -16.99 45.90 2.52
CA LYS A 3 -15.94 46.17 1.53
C LYS A 3 -16.34 45.51 0.20
N ARG A 4 -16.68 46.30 -0.78
CA ARG A 4 -16.86 45.85 -2.17
C ARG A 4 -15.45 45.41 -2.67
N GLN A 5 -15.25 44.14 -2.86
CA GLN A 5 -14.07 43.63 -3.55
C GLN A 5 -14.28 43.81 -5.05
N GLN A 6 -13.36 44.50 -5.70
CA GLN A 6 -13.35 44.65 -7.15
C GLN A 6 -12.29 43.72 -7.73
N ARG A 7 -12.65 43.01 -8.76
CA ARG A 7 -11.76 42.09 -9.46
C ARG A 7 -10.74 42.92 -10.26
N ASP A 8 -9.45 42.65 -10.03
CA ASP A 8 -8.34 43.23 -10.78
C ASP A 8 -7.91 42.25 -11.86
N ASP A 9 -8.42 42.46 -13.08
CA ASP A 9 -8.14 41.58 -14.21
C ASP A 9 -6.70 41.68 -14.72
N ALA A 10 -5.99 42.79 -14.47
CA ALA A 10 -4.57 42.95 -14.84
C ALA A 10 -3.70 42.06 -13.95
N VAL A 11 -3.87 42.11 -12.62
CA VAL A 11 -3.16 41.26 -11.65
C VAL A 11 -3.48 39.81 -11.89
N ILE A 12 -4.74 39.47 -12.17
CA ILE A 12 -5.16 38.10 -12.49
C ILE A 12 -4.49 37.61 -13.79
N GLY A 13 -4.38 38.47 -14.80
CA GLY A 13 -3.72 38.15 -16.07
C GLY A 13 -2.22 37.88 -15.91
N GLU A 14 -1.53 38.64 -15.06
CA GLU A 14 -0.13 38.42 -14.70
C GLU A 14 0.06 37.10 -13.95
N LYS A 15 -0.75 36.88 -12.92
CA LYS A 15 -0.72 35.60 -12.15
C LYS A 15 -1.03 34.38 -13.00
N LYS A 16 -1.96 34.48 -13.97
CA LYS A 16 -2.25 33.37 -14.89
C LYS A 16 -1.08 33.04 -15.80
N ARG A 17 -0.24 34.03 -16.19
CA ARG A 17 0.97 33.79 -16.98
C ARG A 17 2.05 33.04 -16.18
N GLU A 18 2.12 33.28 -14.88
CA GLU A 18 3.03 32.57 -13.97
C GLU A 18 2.52 31.17 -13.57
N MET A 19 1.19 30.95 -13.62
CA MET A 19 0.58 29.68 -13.25
C MET A 19 0.91 28.57 -14.26
N GLY A 20 1.20 27.39 -13.72
CA GLY A 20 1.50 26.22 -14.54
C GLY A 20 2.98 26.01 -14.85
N TRP A 21 3.84 26.98 -14.53
CA TRP A 21 5.29 26.79 -14.61
C TRP A 21 5.77 26.02 -13.39
N GLN A 22 6.53 24.95 -13.65
CA GLN A 22 7.23 24.19 -12.62
C GLN A 22 8.71 24.13 -12.98
N VAL A 23 9.58 24.43 -12.02
CA VAL A 23 11.03 24.35 -12.19
C VAL A 23 11.49 23.06 -11.53
N TYR A 24 12.19 22.24 -12.27
CA TYR A 24 12.79 20.99 -11.79
C TYR A 24 14.30 21.15 -11.75
N GLY A 25 14.90 20.87 -10.59
CA GLY A 25 16.35 20.80 -10.42
C GLY A 25 16.80 19.33 -10.41
N THR A 26 17.88 19.02 -11.13
CA THR A 26 18.47 17.68 -11.13
C THR A 26 19.98 17.76 -11.19
N ASN A 27 20.68 16.85 -10.54
CA ASN A 27 22.10 16.61 -10.72
C ASN A 27 22.40 15.58 -11.82
N GLY A 28 21.36 14.98 -12.40
CA GLY A 28 21.47 14.04 -13.52
C GLY A 28 21.55 14.77 -14.85
N VAL A 29 22.72 15.37 -15.17
CA VAL A 29 22.94 16.19 -16.35
C VAL A 29 22.68 15.50 -17.69
N ALA A 30 22.64 14.18 -17.72
CA ALA A 30 22.31 13.38 -18.90
C ALA A 30 20.80 13.11 -19.07
N MET A 31 19.97 13.51 -18.09
CA MET A 31 18.52 13.25 -18.12
C MET A 31 17.81 14.25 -19.02
N SER A 32 16.95 13.76 -19.89
CA SER A 32 16.04 14.61 -20.67
C SER A 32 14.92 15.16 -19.78
N LEU A 33 14.30 16.28 -20.16
CA LEU A 33 13.18 16.89 -19.44
C LEU A 33 12.05 15.88 -19.14
N PRO A 34 11.57 15.04 -20.08
CA PRO A 34 10.59 14.02 -19.78
C PRO A 34 11.03 13.05 -18.68
N GLN A 35 12.29 12.60 -18.67
CA GLN A 35 12.83 11.71 -17.64
C GLN A 35 12.85 12.38 -16.27
N VAL A 36 13.23 13.65 -16.17
CA VAL A 36 13.20 14.42 -14.92
C VAL A 36 11.76 14.55 -14.39
N VAL A 37 10.81 14.89 -15.26
CA VAL A 37 9.39 14.99 -14.91
C VAL A 37 8.84 13.65 -14.44
N TRP A 38 9.17 12.55 -15.11
CA TRP A 38 8.76 11.22 -14.71
C TRP A 38 9.36 10.79 -13.36
N ALA A 39 10.64 11.06 -13.14
CA ALA A 39 11.30 10.80 -11.87
C ALA A 39 10.63 11.57 -10.73
N TYR A 40 10.36 12.86 -10.91
CA TYR A 40 9.67 13.69 -9.93
C TYR A 40 8.24 13.19 -9.65
N ARG A 41 7.49 12.89 -10.69
CA ARG A 41 6.13 12.33 -10.54
C ARG A 41 6.10 10.96 -9.86
N GLY A 42 7.20 10.21 -9.91
CA GLY A 42 7.36 8.95 -9.18
C GLY A 42 7.56 9.10 -7.67
N GLN A 43 7.86 10.30 -7.18
CA GLN A 43 8.15 10.60 -5.77
C GLN A 43 7.01 10.20 -4.83
N TYR A 44 5.76 10.30 -5.27
CA TYR A 44 4.60 9.91 -4.46
C TYR A 44 4.67 8.46 -3.94
N ARG A 45 5.35 7.54 -4.67
CA ARG A 45 5.55 6.15 -4.23
C ARG A 45 6.43 6.09 -2.99
N ILE A 46 7.49 6.91 -2.96
CA ILE A 46 8.38 7.02 -1.81
C ILE A 46 7.62 7.63 -0.62
N GLU A 47 6.78 8.62 -0.86
CA GLU A 47 5.95 9.25 0.17
C GLU A 47 4.92 8.27 0.75
N ASP A 48 4.28 7.44 -0.09
CA ASP A 48 3.37 6.38 0.34
C ASP A 48 4.10 5.34 1.20
N ASP A 49 5.28 4.90 0.79
CA ASP A 49 6.09 3.93 1.53
C ASP A 49 6.56 4.51 2.88
N TRP A 50 6.97 5.79 2.91
CA TRP A 50 7.29 6.49 4.15
C TRP A 50 6.09 6.64 5.07
N SER A 51 4.92 6.92 4.51
CA SER A 51 3.67 7.00 5.27
C SER A 51 3.33 5.67 5.93
N ARG A 52 3.49 4.55 5.22
CA ARG A 52 3.30 3.19 5.75
C ARG A 52 4.33 2.83 6.83
N LEU A 53 5.59 3.20 6.61
CA LEU A 53 6.67 2.93 7.56
C LEU A 53 6.46 3.69 8.87
N LYS A 54 6.14 4.99 8.80
CA LYS A 54 5.97 5.87 9.96
C LYS A 54 4.64 5.63 10.67
N GLY A 55 3.56 5.50 9.91
CA GLY A 55 2.20 5.33 10.41
C GLY A 55 1.73 3.87 10.39
N ARG A 56 0.43 3.67 10.22
CA ARG A 56 -0.12 2.32 10.01
C ARG A 56 0.21 1.83 8.60
N PRO A 57 0.53 0.54 8.41
CA PRO A 57 0.45 -0.57 9.37
C PRO A 57 1.69 -0.80 10.24
N LEU A 58 2.87 -0.19 9.94
CA LEU A 58 4.14 -0.54 10.56
C LEU A 58 4.46 0.22 11.84
N GLY A 59 4.07 1.50 11.93
CA GLY A 59 4.05 2.26 13.18
C GLY A 59 5.42 2.60 13.75
N LEU A 60 6.40 2.94 12.91
CA LEU A 60 7.72 3.37 13.39
C LEU A 60 7.66 4.62 14.29
N THR A 61 6.67 5.49 14.13
CA THR A 61 6.53 6.69 14.93
C THR A 61 5.27 6.67 15.80
N PRO A 62 5.36 7.16 17.08
CA PRO A 62 6.54 7.70 17.75
C PRO A 62 7.55 6.62 18.14
N LEU A 63 8.84 6.95 18.07
CA LEU A 63 9.93 6.06 18.43
C LEU A 63 10.36 6.34 19.89
N TYR A 64 10.22 5.34 20.76
CA TYR A 64 10.55 5.43 22.19
C TYR A 64 11.89 4.76 22.56
N LEU A 65 12.56 4.14 21.60
CA LEU A 65 13.85 3.48 21.81
C LEU A 65 14.96 4.52 21.92
N GLN A 66 15.88 4.32 22.86
CA GLN A 66 17.05 5.17 23.08
C GLN A 66 18.36 4.49 22.68
N ASP A 67 18.40 3.16 22.64
CA ASP A 67 19.56 2.38 22.24
C ASP A 67 19.69 2.34 20.72
N GLU A 68 20.86 2.75 20.22
CA GLU A 68 21.11 2.86 18.77
C GLU A 68 21.04 1.52 18.05
N GLY A 69 21.55 0.43 18.63
CA GLY A 69 21.51 -0.89 18.05
C GLY A 69 20.08 -1.41 17.91
N ARG A 70 19.22 -1.16 18.92
CA ARG A 70 17.79 -1.50 18.87
C ARG A 70 17.04 -0.68 17.85
N ILE A 71 17.37 0.62 17.69
CA ILE A 71 16.79 1.49 16.67
C ILE A 71 17.13 0.95 15.29
N GLN A 72 18.39 0.64 15.02
CA GLN A 72 18.85 0.08 13.75
C GLN A 72 18.15 -1.26 13.46
N GLY A 73 18.09 -2.16 14.44
CA GLY A 73 17.39 -3.43 14.30
C GLY A 73 15.90 -3.27 13.96
N LEU A 74 15.20 -2.37 14.66
CA LEU A 74 13.80 -2.07 14.42
C LEU A 74 13.59 -1.49 13.01
N VAL A 75 14.37 -0.49 12.61
CA VAL A 75 14.26 0.12 11.27
C VAL A 75 14.52 -0.91 10.18
N HIS A 76 15.51 -1.80 10.37
CA HIS A 76 15.79 -2.87 9.44
C HIS A 76 14.60 -3.86 9.33
N LEU A 77 14.07 -4.32 10.46
CA LEU A 77 12.91 -5.22 10.49
C LEU A 77 11.69 -4.61 9.80
N LEU A 78 11.36 -3.35 10.12
CA LEU A 78 10.22 -2.66 9.51
C LEU A 78 10.43 -2.39 8.02
N SER A 79 11.68 -2.19 7.58
CA SER A 79 12.01 -2.08 6.15
C SER A 79 11.78 -3.40 5.41
N LEU A 80 12.11 -4.55 6.02
CA LEU A 80 11.76 -5.86 5.48
C LEU A 80 10.25 -6.08 5.43
N ALA A 81 9.54 -5.70 6.49
CA ALA A 81 8.07 -5.79 6.54
C ALA A 81 7.42 -4.92 5.45
N LEU A 82 7.91 -3.70 5.21
CA LEU A 82 7.44 -2.83 4.13
C LEU A 82 7.63 -3.49 2.75
N ARG A 83 8.80 -4.09 2.51
CA ARG A 83 9.06 -4.84 1.26
C ARG A 83 8.11 -6.02 1.09
N ALA A 84 7.83 -6.77 2.16
CA ALA A 84 6.88 -7.88 2.14
C ALA A 84 5.46 -7.40 1.79
N LEU A 85 4.98 -6.31 2.42
CA LEU A 85 3.68 -5.70 2.11
C LEU A 85 3.60 -5.26 0.64
N THR A 86 4.65 -4.60 0.14
CA THR A 86 4.73 -4.15 -1.25
C THR A 86 4.70 -5.34 -2.23
N LEU A 87 5.42 -6.42 -1.91
CA LEU A 87 5.43 -7.63 -2.73
C LEU A 87 4.07 -8.32 -2.77
N VAL A 88 3.41 -8.46 -1.61
CA VAL A 88 2.05 -9.03 -1.50
C VAL A 88 1.06 -8.27 -2.39
N GLU A 89 1.11 -6.94 -2.39
CA GLU A 89 0.28 -6.12 -3.26
C GLU A 89 0.63 -6.29 -4.73
N TRP A 90 1.92 -6.22 -5.04
CA TRP A 90 2.42 -6.24 -6.41
C TRP A 90 2.02 -7.53 -7.12
N VAL A 91 2.23 -8.68 -6.49
CA VAL A 91 1.91 -9.98 -7.09
C VAL A 91 0.41 -10.07 -7.44
N VAL A 92 -0.47 -9.68 -6.51
CA VAL A 92 -1.92 -9.72 -6.74
C VAL A 92 -2.33 -8.74 -7.85
N ARG A 93 -1.83 -7.50 -7.79
CA ARG A 93 -2.16 -6.46 -8.78
C ARG A 93 -1.69 -6.84 -10.19
N GLU A 94 -0.50 -7.45 -10.28
CA GLU A 94 0.03 -7.89 -11.57
C GLU A 94 -0.82 -9.00 -12.17
N ARG A 95 -1.18 -10.02 -11.39
CA ARG A 95 -2.05 -11.10 -11.88
C ARG A 95 -3.45 -10.63 -12.24
N LEU A 96 -4.05 -9.75 -11.43
CA LEU A 96 -5.34 -9.14 -11.76
C LEU A 96 -5.26 -8.33 -13.06
N ARG A 97 -4.12 -7.68 -13.34
CA ARG A 97 -3.88 -6.94 -14.57
C ARG A 97 -3.76 -7.89 -15.78
N GLU A 98 -3.03 -8.99 -15.63
CA GLU A 98 -2.86 -10.01 -16.67
C GLU A 98 -4.18 -10.68 -17.03
N ASP A 99 -4.98 -11.05 -16.02
CA ASP A 99 -6.29 -11.69 -16.19
C ASP A 99 -7.39 -10.70 -16.63
N GLY A 100 -7.14 -9.38 -16.60
CA GLY A 100 -8.18 -8.36 -16.80
C GLY A 100 -9.28 -8.38 -15.73
N SER A 101 -9.02 -9.01 -14.57
CA SER A 101 -9.98 -9.26 -13.51
C SER A 101 -9.89 -8.25 -12.37
N LYS A 102 -10.85 -8.31 -11.44
CA LYS A 102 -10.88 -7.45 -10.25
C LYS A 102 -11.16 -8.30 -9.00
N MET A 103 -10.57 -7.91 -7.88
CA MET A 103 -10.89 -8.47 -6.57
C MET A 103 -12.23 -7.94 -6.08
N GLU A 104 -13.08 -8.85 -5.57
CA GLU A 104 -14.38 -8.58 -4.96
C GLU A 104 -14.43 -9.21 -3.56
N GLY A 105 -15.28 -8.70 -2.68
CA GLY A 105 -15.52 -9.29 -1.36
C GLY A 105 -14.46 -8.96 -0.30
N ILE A 106 -13.46 -8.14 -0.60
CA ILE A 106 -12.40 -7.76 0.35
C ILE A 106 -12.71 -6.49 1.17
N TYR A 107 -13.80 -5.79 0.84
CA TYR A 107 -14.21 -4.59 1.57
C TYR A 107 -15.27 -4.95 2.62
N ALA A 108 -14.97 -4.71 3.90
CA ALA A 108 -15.91 -4.91 4.98
C ALA A 108 -17.19 -4.08 4.75
N GLY A 109 -18.36 -4.71 4.86
CA GLY A 109 -19.66 -4.06 4.65
C GLY A 109 -20.00 -3.70 3.19
N GLN A 110 -19.13 -4.00 2.23
CA GLN A 110 -19.35 -3.72 0.80
C GLN A 110 -18.95 -4.92 -0.07
N PRO A 111 -19.64 -6.06 0.03
CA PRO A 111 -19.22 -7.31 -0.62
C PRO A 111 -19.18 -7.22 -2.16
N GLY A 112 -20.03 -6.40 -2.77
CA GLY A 112 -20.06 -6.20 -4.23
C GLY A 112 -19.04 -5.19 -4.77
N ARG A 113 -18.25 -4.53 -3.90
CA ARG A 113 -17.25 -3.56 -4.34
C ARG A 113 -16.03 -4.27 -4.95
N LYS A 114 -15.67 -3.86 -6.17
CA LYS A 114 -14.56 -4.44 -6.93
C LYS A 114 -13.38 -3.48 -7.03
N THR A 115 -12.15 -4.03 -7.01
CA THR A 115 -10.93 -3.25 -7.24
C THR A 115 -9.90 -4.05 -8.04
N ALA A 116 -9.21 -3.39 -8.98
CA ALA A 116 -8.05 -3.92 -9.67
C ALA A 116 -6.75 -3.64 -8.92
N ARG A 117 -6.80 -2.80 -7.86
CA ARG A 117 -5.61 -2.36 -7.10
C ARG A 117 -5.86 -2.48 -5.59
N PRO A 118 -6.02 -3.71 -5.06
CA PRO A 118 -6.17 -3.90 -3.63
C PRO A 118 -4.91 -3.48 -2.88
N SER A 119 -5.05 -2.99 -1.64
CA SER A 119 -3.91 -2.75 -0.74
C SER A 119 -3.57 -3.99 0.06
N ALA A 120 -2.32 -4.10 0.56
CA ALA A 120 -1.89 -5.22 1.40
C ALA A 120 -2.77 -5.36 2.64
N GLU A 121 -3.21 -4.26 3.23
CA GLU A 121 -4.08 -4.25 4.42
C GLU A 121 -5.44 -4.89 4.14
N LEU A 122 -6.01 -4.64 2.95
CA LEU A 122 -7.26 -5.28 2.52
C LEU A 122 -7.07 -6.78 2.27
N LEU A 123 -5.98 -7.14 1.58
CA LEU A 123 -5.65 -8.53 1.26
C LEU A 123 -5.41 -9.35 2.54
N LEU A 124 -4.52 -8.87 3.41
CA LEU A 124 -4.23 -9.52 4.69
C LEU A 124 -5.44 -9.47 5.65
N GLY A 125 -6.25 -8.40 5.57
CA GLY A 125 -7.50 -8.28 6.31
C GLY A 125 -8.49 -9.39 5.99
N ALA A 126 -8.59 -9.80 4.72
CA ALA A 126 -9.44 -10.91 4.29
C ALA A 126 -8.98 -12.28 4.85
N MET A 127 -7.69 -12.43 5.17
CA MET A 127 -7.12 -13.65 5.74
C MET A 127 -7.24 -13.74 7.26
N LYS A 128 -7.59 -12.66 7.96
CA LYS A 128 -7.65 -12.62 9.44
C LYS A 128 -8.70 -13.54 10.06
N THR A 129 -9.69 -13.98 9.30
CA THR A 129 -10.76 -14.86 9.80
C THR A 129 -10.39 -16.34 9.78
N ILE A 130 -9.24 -16.69 9.24
CA ILE A 130 -8.74 -18.06 9.26
C ILE A 130 -8.32 -18.39 10.70
N SER A 131 -8.84 -19.48 11.23
CA SER A 131 -8.52 -19.98 12.55
C SER A 131 -8.05 -21.43 12.50
N VAL A 132 -7.11 -21.77 13.35
CA VAL A 132 -6.63 -23.14 13.56
C VAL A 132 -7.08 -23.58 14.95
N SER A 133 -7.89 -24.63 15.01
CA SER A 133 -8.27 -25.27 16.27
C SER A 133 -7.38 -26.48 16.50
N VAL A 134 -6.67 -26.48 17.62
CA VAL A 134 -5.82 -27.61 18.01
C VAL A 134 -6.60 -28.45 19.04
N VAL A 135 -6.87 -29.71 18.70
CA VAL A 135 -7.63 -30.65 19.55
C VAL A 135 -6.77 -31.86 19.84
N GLU A 136 -6.68 -32.24 21.10
CA GLU A 136 -6.03 -33.47 21.52
C GLU A 136 -7.08 -34.58 21.73
N VAL A 137 -6.92 -35.67 20.96
CA VAL A 137 -7.80 -36.85 21.06
C VAL A 137 -6.94 -38.08 21.23
N ASN A 138 -7.15 -38.82 22.32
CA ASN A 138 -6.40 -40.04 22.63
C ASN A 138 -4.87 -39.86 22.66
N GLY A 139 -4.38 -38.70 23.13
CA GLY A 139 -2.96 -38.36 23.18
C GLY A 139 -2.34 -37.97 21.82
N GLN A 140 -3.15 -37.81 20.78
CA GLN A 140 -2.73 -37.31 19.49
C GLN A 140 -3.27 -35.88 19.27
N THR A 141 -2.41 -35.00 18.78
CA THR A 141 -2.76 -33.62 18.49
C THR A 141 -3.25 -33.51 17.05
N HIS A 142 -4.46 -33.00 16.87
CA HIS A 142 -5.06 -32.72 15.57
C HIS A 142 -5.21 -31.20 15.37
N ALA A 143 -4.71 -30.68 14.27
CA ALA A 143 -4.94 -29.29 13.86
C ALA A 143 -6.08 -29.26 12.84
N LEU A 144 -7.13 -28.51 13.14
CA LEU A 144 -8.30 -28.31 12.27
C LEU A 144 -8.31 -26.88 11.80
N LEU A 145 -8.21 -26.68 10.48
CA LEU A 145 -8.32 -25.38 9.85
C LEU A 145 -9.78 -25.03 9.59
N SER A 146 -10.16 -23.76 9.84
CA SER A 146 -11.49 -23.28 9.43
C SER A 146 -11.63 -23.34 7.90
N PRO A 147 -12.84 -23.67 7.37
CA PRO A 147 -13.06 -23.68 5.92
C PRO A 147 -12.72 -22.33 5.29
N LEU A 148 -11.95 -22.36 4.22
CA LEU A 148 -11.59 -21.15 3.48
C LEU A 148 -12.80 -20.63 2.70
N THR A 149 -13.02 -19.31 2.76
CA THR A 149 -13.99 -18.61 1.91
C THR A 149 -13.51 -18.55 0.47
N GLU A 150 -14.41 -18.33 -0.49
CA GLU A 150 -14.05 -18.18 -1.90
C GLU A 150 -13.08 -17.01 -2.14
N VAL A 151 -13.20 -15.92 -1.36
CA VAL A 151 -12.26 -14.80 -1.39
C VAL A 151 -10.85 -15.23 -0.98
N GLN A 152 -10.73 -16.03 0.09
CA GLN A 152 -9.45 -16.54 0.59
C GLN A 152 -8.82 -17.52 -0.38
N LYS A 153 -9.59 -18.44 -0.96
CA LYS A 153 -9.11 -19.34 -2.01
C LYS A 153 -8.59 -18.56 -3.23
N ARG A 154 -9.35 -17.55 -3.68
CA ARG A 154 -8.92 -16.69 -4.79
C ARG A 154 -7.64 -15.90 -4.47
N LEU A 155 -7.45 -15.47 -3.22
CA LEU A 155 -6.20 -14.81 -2.79
C LEU A 155 -5.01 -15.77 -2.82
N LEU A 156 -5.16 -17.00 -2.31
CA LEU A 156 -4.11 -18.02 -2.36
C LEU A 156 -3.72 -18.33 -3.82
N GLU A 157 -4.70 -18.48 -4.70
CA GLU A 157 -4.46 -18.66 -6.15
C GLU A 157 -3.67 -17.49 -6.74
N LEU A 158 -4.08 -16.23 -6.44
CA LEU A 158 -3.37 -15.03 -6.90
C LEU A 158 -1.97 -14.89 -6.33
N TRP A 159 -1.68 -15.45 -5.14
CA TRP A 159 -0.31 -15.53 -4.61
C TRP A 159 0.46 -16.75 -5.13
N GLY A 160 -0.20 -17.66 -5.87
CA GLY A 160 0.41 -18.90 -6.35
C GLY A 160 0.66 -19.90 -5.23
N LEU A 161 -0.13 -19.83 -4.16
CA LEU A 161 -0.07 -20.72 -3.01
C LEU A 161 -1.17 -21.78 -3.14
N PRO A 162 -0.88 -23.04 -2.81
CA PRO A 162 -1.90 -24.09 -2.81
C PRO A 162 -2.90 -23.88 -1.67
N PRO A 163 -4.19 -24.26 -1.84
CA PRO A 163 -5.21 -24.11 -0.81
C PRO A 163 -4.98 -24.95 0.45
N ASP A 164 -4.14 -25.97 0.34
CA ASP A 164 -3.76 -26.92 1.38
C ASP A 164 -2.41 -26.60 2.04
N LEU A 165 -1.98 -25.35 1.96
CA LEU A 165 -0.71 -24.87 2.51
C LEU A 165 -0.64 -24.97 4.04
N TYR A 166 -1.77 -25.13 4.72
CA TYR A 166 -1.87 -25.14 6.19
C TYR A 166 -2.10 -26.56 6.75
#